data_7ed6c53e2e2f51c0e9cd5345f1c0614d
#
_entry.id   7ed6c53e2e2f51c0e9cd5345f1c0614d
#
_cell.length_a   1.000
_cell.length_b   1.000
_cell.length_c   1.000
_cell.angle_alpha   90.00
_cell.angle_beta   90.00
_cell.angle_gamma   90.00
#
_symmetry.space_group_name_H-M   'P 1'
#
loop_
_entity.id
_entity.type
_entity.pdbx_description
1 polymer ?
#
loop_
_entity_poly.entity_id
_entity_poly.type
_entity_poly.pdbx_seq_one_letter_code
_entity_poly.pdbx_strand_id
1 'polypeptide(L)'
;MEVRRNTFPKEEHLYGQTAVDMLFRKGKSFLAFPVKVTYLVTTDELPVRCMVVAPKKKFKHAVDRNRVKRQLREAYRKNKFGLQDWAVSHEQQLHFSMVYVGDRLMPSNVVERKIKVALEKLLEKLG
;
A
#
# COMPACT_ATOMS: atom_id res chain seq x y z
N MET A 1 3.56 27.05 -5.34
CA MET A 1 3.66 26.11 -4.21
C MET A 1 2.52 25.10 -4.27
N GLU A 2 2.85 23.85 -4.41
CA GLU A 2 1.83 22.81 -4.49
C GLU A 2 1.21 22.56 -3.13
N VAL A 3 -0.12 22.48 -3.10
CA VAL A 3 -0.85 22.11 -1.90
C VAL A 3 -0.90 20.59 -1.84
N ARG A 4 -0.31 20.00 -0.80
CA ARG A 4 -0.38 18.57 -0.56
C ARG A 4 -1.80 18.21 -0.16
N ARG A 5 -2.33 17.18 -0.80
CA ARG A 5 -3.68 16.70 -0.52
C ARG A 5 -3.64 15.30 0.08
N ASN A 6 -4.38 15.13 1.15
CA ASN A 6 -4.57 13.84 1.80
C ASN A 6 -5.65 13.04 1.05
N THR A 7 -5.36 12.70 -0.21
CA THR A 7 -6.25 11.95 -1.10
C THR A 7 -5.52 10.76 -1.69
N PHE A 8 -6.26 9.85 -2.29
CA PHE A 8 -5.68 8.71 -2.99
C PHE A 8 -6.30 8.65 -4.40
N PRO A 9 -5.82 9.53 -5.30
CA PRO A 9 -6.37 9.61 -6.66
C PRO A 9 -6.04 8.36 -7.48
N LYS A 10 -6.80 8.17 -8.55
CA LYS A 10 -6.71 6.98 -9.39
C LYS A 10 -5.31 6.74 -9.95
N GLU A 11 -4.58 7.78 -10.31
CA GLU A 11 -3.23 7.67 -10.87
C GLU A 11 -2.19 7.17 -9.86
N GLU A 12 -2.47 7.26 -8.55
CA GLU A 12 -1.59 6.72 -7.51
C GLU A 12 -1.86 5.24 -7.22
N HIS A 13 -2.92 4.68 -7.80
CA HIS A 13 -3.17 3.24 -7.69
C HIS A 13 -2.25 2.49 -8.64
N LEU A 14 -1.60 1.45 -8.13
CA LEU A 14 -0.79 0.56 -8.96
C LEU A 14 -1.72 -0.40 -9.70
N TYR A 15 -1.63 -0.40 -11.01
CA TYR A 15 -2.43 -1.27 -11.86
C TYR A 15 -1.65 -1.60 -13.14
N GLY A 16 -2.18 -2.54 -13.92
CA GLY A 16 -1.54 -2.99 -15.14
C GLY A 16 -0.72 -4.26 -14.90
N GLN A 17 -0.92 -5.22 -15.78
CA GLN A 17 -0.35 -6.56 -15.64
C GLN A 17 1.18 -6.53 -15.50
N THR A 18 1.85 -5.78 -16.36
CA THR A 18 3.31 -5.72 -16.38
C THR A 18 3.88 -5.16 -15.08
N ALA A 19 3.33 -4.05 -14.59
CA ALA A 19 3.81 -3.42 -13.36
C ALA A 19 3.57 -4.31 -12.14
N VAL A 20 2.39 -4.93 -12.07
CA VAL A 20 2.03 -5.83 -10.97
C VAL A 20 2.90 -7.08 -10.98
N ASP A 21 3.10 -7.69 -12.16
CA ASP A 21 3.96 -8.87 -12.29
C ASP A 21 5.40 -8.56 -11.88
N MET A 22 5.91 -7.40 -12.29
CA MET A 22 7.26 -6.96 -11.94
C MET A 22 7.40 -6.82 -10.42
N LEU A 23 6.41 -6.20 -9.77
CA LEU A 23 6.40 -6.02 -8.32
C LEU A 23 6.50 -7.37 -7.59
N PHE A 24 5.65 -8.33 -7.94
CA PHE A 24 5.61 -9.61 -7.24
C PHE A 24 6.78 -10.54 -7.61
N ARG A 25 7.38 -10.35 -8.79
CA ARG A 25 8.52 -11.16 -9.21
C ARG A 25 9.85 -10.65 -8.66
N LYS A 26 10.05 -9.33 -8.66
CA LYS A 26 11.33 -8.71 -8.27
C LYS A 26 11.30 -7.98 -6.94
N GLY A 27 10.13 -7.73 -6.39
CA GLY A 27 9.99 -7.01 -5.13
C GLY A 27 10.41 -7.83 -3.92
N LYS A 28 10.64 -7.14 -2.83
CA LYS A 28 10.89 -7.72 -1.52
C LYS A 28 9.61 -7.68 -0.71
N SER A 29 9.44 -8.63 0.21
CA SER A 29 8.24 -8.73 1.01
C SER A 29 8.55 -8.82 2.49
N PHE A 30 7.62 -8.31 3.31
CA PHE A 30 7.66 -8.53 4.76
C PHE A 30 6.23 -8.61 5.28
N LEU A 31 6.09 -9.21 6.46
CA LEU A 31 4.80 -9.33 7.11
C LEU A 31 4.65 -8.25 8.17
N ALA A 32 3.58 -7.47 8.08
CA ALA A 32 3.15 -6.53 9.11
C ALA A 32 1.66 -6.76 9.31
N PHE A 33 1.30 -7.77 10.11
CA PHE A 33 -0.09 -8.19 10.28
C PHE A 33 -1.01 -6.98 10.49
N PRO A 34 -2.16 -6.85 9.82
CA PRO A 34 -2.82 -7.89 9.02
C PRO A 34 -2.45 -7.93 7.53
N VAL A 35 -1.37 -7.28 7.12
CA VAL A 35 -1.00 -7.24 5.71
C VAL A 35 0.40 -7.81 5.48
N LYS A 36 0.57 -8.36 4.29
CA LYS A 36 1.88 -8.65 3.73
C LYS A 36 2.19 -7.53 2.74
N VAL A 37 3.31 -6.86 2.94
CA VAL A 37 3.75 -5.77 2.09
C VAL A 37 4.80 -6.29 1.12
N THR A 38 4.59 -6.05 -0.17
CA THR A 38 5.60 -6.31 -1.21
C THR A 38 5.94 -4.98 -1.86
N TYR A 39 7.23 -4.67 -1.98
CA TYR A 39 7.67 -3.37 -2.47
C TYR A 39 8.82 -3.51 -3.46
N LEU A 40 8.90 -2.55 -4.37
CA LEU A 40 9.94 -2.49 -5.40
C LEU A 40 10.26 -1.04 -5.69
N VAL A 41 11.54 -0.68 -5.58
CA VAL A 41 12.03 0.62 -6.07
C VAL A 41 12.21 0.48 -7.57
N THR A 42 11.60 1.37 -8.33
CA THR A 42 11.52 1.28 -9.78
C THR A 42 11.52 2.66 -10.41
N THR A 43 11.18 2.76 -11.67
CA THR A 43 11.07 4.02 -12.40
C THR A 43 9.61 4.30 -12.74
N ASP A 44 9.13 5.50 -12.44
CA ASP A 44 7.76 5.90 -12.70
C ASP A 44 7.69 7.42 -12.80
N GLU A 45 6.59 7.94 -13.33
CA GLU A 45 6.31 9.36 -13.34
C GLU A 45 5.88 9.86 -11.97
N LEU A 46 5.20 9.01 -11.19
CA LEU A 46 4.76 9.36 -9.84
C LEU A 46 5.72 8.79 -8.79
N PRO A 47 5.87 9.50 -7.66
CA PRO A 47 6.79 9.04 -6.61
C PRO A 47 6.38 7.71 -5.99
N VAL A 48 5.09 7.49 -5.75
CA VAL A 48 4.62 6.25 -5.11
C VAL A 48 3.31 5.80 -5.75
N ARG A 49 3.24 4.50 -6.06
CA ARG A 49 1.97 3.86 -6.43
C ARG A 49 1.72 2.68 -5.50
N CYS A 50 0.48 2.52 -5.09
CA CYS A 50 0.07 1.51 -4.13
C CYS A 50 -1.09 0.68 -4.66
N MET A 51 -1.09 -0.62 -4.33
CA MET A 51 -2.19 -1.50 -4.63
C MET A 51 -2.63 -2.19 -3.34
N VAL A 52 -3.93 -2.37 -3.16
CA VAL A 52 -4.48 -3.09 -2.01
C VAL A 52 -5.23 -4.33 -2.50
N VAL A 53 -5.08 -5.43 -1.78
CA VAL A 53 -5.68 -6.71 -2.16
C VAL A 53 -6.39 -7.33 -0.95
N ALA A 54 -7.64 -7.72 -1.16
CA ALA A 54 -8.39 -8.54 -0.22
C ALA A 54 -8.67 -9.88 -0.89
N PRO A 55 -7.93 -10.97 -0.53
CA PRO A 55 -8.02 -12.24 -1.25
C PRO A 55 -9.39 -12.91 -1.10
N LYS A 56 -9.88 -13.52 -2.19
CA LYS A 56 -11.14 -14.28 -2.18
C LYS A 56 -11.10 -15.47 -1.22
N LYS A 57 -9.94 -16.03 -0.99
CA LYS A 57 -9.77 -17.15 -0.05
C LYS A 57 -10.09 -16.75 1.39
N LYS A 58 -9.85 -15.50 1.74
CA LYS A 58 -10.09 -15.00 3.09
C LYS A 58 -11.52 -14.50 3.28
N PHE A 59 -12.08 -13.87 2.26
CA PHE A 59 -13.41 -13.27 2.31
C PHE A 59 -14.19 -13.64 1.07
N LYS A 60 -15.15 -14.54 1.20
CA LYS A 60 -15.95 -15.02 0.08
C LYS A 60 -16.90 -13.95 -0.48
N HIS A 61 -17.39 -13.08 0.41
CA HIS A 61 -18.37 -12.06 0.03
C HIS A 61 -17.68 -10.79 -0.46
N ALA A 62 -18.16 -10.29 -1.60
CA ALA A 62 -17.62 -9.05 -2.18
C ALA A 62 -17.74 -7.86 -1.24
N VAL A 63 -18.81 -7.80 -0.44
CA VAL A 63 -19.02 -6.73 0.55
C VAL A 63 -17.87 -6.68 1.54
N ASP A 64 -17.44 -7.82 2.04
CA ASP A 64 -16.35 -7.91 3.02
C ASP A 64 -15.02 -7.53 2.37
N ARG A 65 -14.74 -8.01 1.15
CA ARG A 65 -13.53 -7.63 0.42
C ARG A 65 -13.48 -6.12 0.15
N ASN A 66 -14.60 -5.54 -0.24
CA ASN A 66 -14.67 -4.10 -0.49
C ASN A 66 -14.43 -3.29 0.78
N ARG A 67 -14.95 -3.78 1.91
CA ARG A 67 -14.70 -3.14 3.22
C ARG A 67 -13.20 -3.15 3.55
N VAL A 68 -12.54 -4.30 3.40
CA VAL A 68 -11.10 -4.43 3.66
C VAL A 68 -10.30 -3.48 2.75
N LYS A 69 -10.60 -3.49 1.46
CA LYS A 69 -9.90 -2.60 0.52
C LYS A 69 -10.07 -1.13 0.90
N ARG A 70 -11.28 -0.74 1.26
CA ARG A 70 -11.56 0.63 1.67
C ARG A 70 -10.78 1.01 2.93
N GLN A 71 -10.74 0.11 3.92
CA GLN A 71 -9.96 0.34 5.14
C GLN A 71 -8.48 0.52 4.84
N LEU A 72 -7.90 -0.31 3.96
CA LEU A 72 -6.50 -0.20 3.59
C LEU A 72 -6.20 1.08 2.83
N ARG A 73 -7.06 1.45 1.87
CA ARG A 73 -6.90 2.69 1.12
C ARG A 73 -6.99 3.92 2.02
N GLU A 74 -7.94 3.91 2.95
CA GLU A 74 -8.13 5.01 3.89
C GLU A 74 -6.93 5.18 4.82
N ALA A 75 -6.40 4.07 5.34
CA ALA A 75 -5.21 4.08 6.18
C ALA A 75 -3.99 4.60 5.42
N TYR A 76 -3.82 4.18 4.17
CA TYR A 76 -2.73 4.67 3.32
C TYR A 76 -2.89 6.16 3.05
N ARG A 77 -4.10 6.59 2.64
CA ARG A 77 -4.38 7.99 2.35
C ARG A 77 -3.94 8.91 3.48
N LYS A 78 -4.22 8.52 4.71
CA LYS A 78 -3.90 9.32 5.91
C LYS A 78 -2.43 9.32 6.27
N ASN A 79 -1.66 8.33 5.82
CA ASN A 79 -0.29 8.12 6.28
C ASN A 79 0.75 8.07 5.14
N LYS A 80 0.38 8.50 3.94
CA LYS A 80 1.21 8.30 2.74
C LYS A 80 2.38 9.27 2.58
N PHE A 81 2.34 10.42 3.22
CA PHE A 81 3.30 11.49 2.94
C PHE A 81 4.74 11.14 3.30
N GLY A 82 4.95 10.31 4.31
CA GLY A 82 6.29 9.83 4.64
C GLY A 82 6.95 9.10 3.48
N LEU A 83 6.21 8.22 2.80
CA LEU A 83 6.71 7.49 1.63
C LEU A 83 6.94 8.42 0.44
N GLN A 84 6.02 9.37 0.21
CA GLN A 84 6.18 10.33 -0.88
C GLN A 84 7.41 11.21 -0.66
N ASP A 85 7.63 11.68 0.57
CA ASP A 85 8.79 12.48 0.91
C ASP A 85 10.09 11.70 0.72
N TRP A 86 10.11 10.42 1.11
CA TRP A 86 11.27 9.55 0.89
C TRP A 86 11.58 9.46 -0.61
N ALA A 87 10.58 9.18 -1.42
CA ALA A 87 10.76 9.00 -2.86
C ALA A 87 11.29 10.26 -3.52
N VAL A 88 10.73 11.41 -3.18
CA VAL A 88 11.15 12.71 -3.74
C VAL A 88 12.58 13.03 -3.31
N SER A 89 12.91 12.88 -2.02
CA SER A 89 14.23 13.24 -1.52
C SER A 89 15.34 12.30 -2.01
N HIS A 90 15.02 11.05 -2.33
CA HIS A 90 15.98 10.08 -2.88
C HIS A 90 15.96 10.02 -4.41
N GLU A 91 15.11 10.82 -5.05
CA GLU A 91 14.92 10.80 -6.51
C GLU A 91 14.64 9.39 -7.03
N GLN A 92 13.81 8.65 -6.29
CA GLN A 92 13.42 7.28 -6.63
C GLN A 92 11.91 7.16 -6.63
N GLN A 93 11.42 6.11 -7.25
CA GLN A 93 9.99 5.81 -7.30
C GLN A 93 9.74 4.45 -6.67
N LEU A 94 8.59 4.32 -6.03
CA LEU A 94 8.23 3.14 -5.25
C LEU A 94 6.89 2.57 -5.71
N HIS A 95 6.88 1.28 -5.99
CA HIS A 95 5.65 0.50 -6.15
C HIS A 95 5.54 -0.43 -4.95
N PHE A 96 4.36 -0.53 -4.36
CA PHE A 96 4.15 -1.52 -3.31
C PHE A 96 2.70 -1.97 -3.25
N SER A 97 2.50 -3.15 -2.64
CA SER A 97 1.18 -3.70 -2.42
C SER A 97 0.99 -4.02 -0.94
N MET A 98 -0.26 -3.94 -0.50
CA MET A 98 -0.69 -4.44 0.79
C MET A 98 -1.73 -5.52 0.55
N VAL A 99 -1.37 -6.78 0.85
CA VAL A 99 -2.26 -7.92 0.72
C VAL A 99 -2.74 -8.30 2.12
N TYR A 100 -4.06 -8.24 2.33
CA TYR A 100 -4.64 -8.58 3.62
C TYR A 100 -4.51 -10.09 3.85
N VAL A 101 -3.82 -10.48 4.91
CA VAL A 101 -3.59 -11.89 5.24
C VAL A 101 -4.35 -12.34 6.49
N GLY A 102 -5.03 -11.43 7.17
CA GLY A 102 -5.92 -11.77 8.27
C GLY A 102 -7.15 -12.52 7.76
N ASP A 103 -7.71 -13.37 8.60
CA ASP A 103 -8.90 -14.17 8.25
C ASP A 103 -10.19 -13.59 8.83
N ARG A 104 -10.10 -12.45 9.50
CA ARG A 104 -11.23 -11.75 10.13
C ARG A 104 -11.24 -10.27 9.77
N LEU A 105 -12.44 -9.71 9.75
CA LEU A 105 -12.59 -8.27 9.65
C LEU A 105 -12.17 -7.63 10.97
N MET A 106 -11.54 -6.45 10.88
CA MET A 106 -11.14 -5.68 12.05
C MET A 106 -11.76 -4.29 12.01
N PRO A 107 -11.95 -3.66 13.18
CA PRO A 107 -12.41 -2.26 13.21
C PRO A 107 -11.46 -1.34 12.45
N SER A 108 -12.01 -0.30 11.82
CA SER A 108 -11.23 0.61 10.97
C SER A 108 -10.10 1.32 11.74
N ASN A 109 -10.32 1.69 13.00
CA ASN A 109 -9.28 2.33 13.81
C ASN A 109 -8.11 1.38 14.09
N VAL A 110 -8.37 0.08 14.23
CA VAL A 110 -7.33 -0.93 14.43
C VAL A 110 -6.54 -1.11 13.15
N VAL A 111 -7.23 -1.22 12.01
CA VAL A 111 -6.57 -1.34 10.70
C VAL A 111 -5.68 -0.12 10.44
N GLU A 112 -6.19 1.09 10.67
CA GLU A 112 -5.42 2.31 10.45
C GLU A 112 -4.14 2.32 11.27
N ARG A 113 -4.22 1.99 12.55
CA ARG A 113 -3.04 1.94 13.43
C ARG A 113 -2.00 0.93 12.95
N LYS A 114 -2.46 -0.25 12.54
CA LYS A 114 -1.58 -1.31 12.07
C LYS A 114 -0.94 -0.98 10.72
N ILE A 115 -1.68 -0.34 9.82
CA ILE A 115 -1.13 0.06 8.54
C ILE A 115 -0.12 1.20 8.72
N LYS A 116 -0.36 2.12 9.65
CA LYS A 116 0.63 3.15 9.97
C LYS A 116 1.96 2.51 10.35
N VAL A 117 1.93 1.48 11.21
CA VAL A 117 3.13 0.74 11.61
C VAL A 117 3.77 0.04 10.40
N ALA A 118 2.95 -0.55 9.53
CA ALA A 118 3.45 -1.22 8.32
C ALA A 118 4.19 -0.24 7.40
N LEU A 119 3.65 0.96 7.22
CA LEU A 119 4.29 1.99 6.39
C LEU A 119 5.58 2.52 7.02
N GLU A 120 5.63 2.63 8.35
CA GLU A 120 6.85 2.98 9.06
C GLU A 120 7.94 1.92 8.87
N LYS A 121 7.58 0.63 8.93
CA LYS A 121 8.50 -0.47 8.66
C LYS A 121 9.00 -0.44 7.22
N LEU A 122 8.14 -0.11 6.27
CA LEU A 122 8.53 0.03 4.88
C LEU A 122 9.58 1.13 4.72
N LEU A 123 9.37 2.28 5.36
CA LEU A 123 10.36 3.37 5.35
C LEU A 123 11.71 2.93 5.92
N GLU A 124 11.72 2.18 7.02
CA GLU A 124 12.95 1.65 7.59
C GLU A 124 13.70 0.74 6.61
N LYS A 125 12.97 -0.11 5.91
CA LYS A 125 13.56 -1.04 4.93
C LYS A 125 14.08 -0.35 3.68
N LEU A 126 13.50 0.78 3.33
CA LEU A 126 13.97 1.58 2.19
C LEU A 126 15.25 2.35 2.52
N GLY A 127 15.46 2.64 3.77
CA GLY A 127 16.62 3.39 4.21
C GLY A 127 16.40 4.88 4.10
#